data_3c4cb67f04a8cc69e183a756540a66ee
#
_entry.id   3c4cb67f04a8cc69e183a756540a66ee
#
_cell.length_a   1.000
_cell.length_b   1.000
_cell.length_c   1.000
_cell.angle_alpha   90.00
_cell.angle_beta   90.00
_cell.angle_gamma   90.00
#
_symmetry.space_group_name_H-M   'P 1'
#
loop_
_entity.id
_entity.type
_entity.pdbx_description
1 polymer ?
#
loop_
_entity_poly.entity_id
_entity_poly.type
_entity_poly.pdbx_seq_one_letter_code
_entity_poly.pdbx_strand_id
1 'polypeptide(L)'
;DAFPTFKSLVESTWERLKVSPIESTYVNDGQILQFYVRVQDFEAEIGWMGHGLQMWIQTMWFISQCHSNAIVVLDEPDVYMHADLQRRLVRLLSPKFSQLIIATHSLEIIEEVTSECIIPIDSSKRKIKPIGDENPLQLLTKQLGSPFNIDLARIFISNQFILWDGDDTSRKILSAFQSVLYPQDLHP
;
A
#
# COMPACT_ATOMS: atom_id res chain seq x y z
N ASP A 1 21.19 -14.61 -14.45
CA ASP A 1 20.93 -13.23 -14.88
C ASP A 1 19.55 -12.81 -14.34
N ALA A 2 19.52 -11.83 -13.43
CA ALA A 2 18.27 -11.39 -12.78
C ALA A 2 17.43 -10.46 -13.68
N PHE A 3 18.02 -9.86 -14.72
CA PHE A 3 17.35 -8.85 -15.54
C PHE A 3 16.13 -9.38 -16.32
N PRO A 4 16.14 -10.54 -16.98
CA PRO A 4 14.94 -11.07 -17.64
C PRO A 4 13.79 -11.33 -16.66
N THR A 5 14.10 -11.85 -15.47
CA THR A 5 13.09 -12.08 -14.41
C THR A 5 12.50 -10.76 -13.91
N PHE A 6 13.37 -9.78 -13.67
CA PHE A 6 12.97 -8.42 -13.29
C PHE A 6 12.07 -7.78 -14.36
N LYS A 7 12.50 -7.80 -15.63
CA LYS A 7 11.74 -7.25 -16.75
C LYS A 7 10.34 -7.88 -16.83
N SER A 8 10.28 -9.20 -16.81
CA SER A 8 9.01 -9.93 -16.81
C SER A 8 8.12 -9.55 -15.64
N LEU A 9 8.69 -9.43 -14.44
CA LEU A 9 7.96 -9.06 -13.23
C LEU A 9 7.37 -7.64 -13.33
N VAL A 10 8.17 -6.67 -13.73
CA VAL A 10 7.72 -5.29 -13.88
C VAL A 10 6.63 -5.16 -14.95
N GLU A 11 6.87 -5.73 -16.14
CA GLU A 11 5.95 -5.62 -17.27
C GLU A 11 4.64 -6.39 -17.07
N SER A 12 4.62 -7.42 -16.23
CA SER A 12 3.40 -8.16 -15.87
C SER A 12 2.58 -7.47 -14.78
N THR A 13 3.23 -6.64 -13.95
CA THR A 13 2.59 -6.01 -12.78
C THR A 13 2.13 -4.59 -13.03
N TRP A 14 2.57 -3.95 -14.10
CA TRP A 14 2.15 -2.60 -14.46
C TRP A 14 1.73 -2.54 -15.92
N GLU A 15 0.46 -2.28 -16.16
CA GLU A 15 -0.09 -2.24 -17.51
C GLU A 15 0.61 -1.18 -18.38
N ARG A 16 0.99 -1.57 -19.60
CA ARG A 16 1.64 -0.71 -20.60
C ARG A 16 3.02 -0.16 -20.18
N LEU A 17 3.61 -0.71 -19.12
CA LEU A 17 4.99 -0.41 -18.76
C LEU A 17 5.94 -1.33 -19.53
N LYS A 18 6.98 -0.75 -20.10
CA LYS A 18 8.08 -1.47 -20.75
C LYS A 18 9.40 -0.97 -20.18
N VAL A 19 10.32 -1.91 -19.96
CA VAL A 19 11.66 -1.61 -19.49
C VAL A 19 12.67 -1.92 -20.57
N SER A 20 13.55 -0.96 -20.83
CA SER A 20 14.69 -1.14 -21.76
C SER A 20 15.87 -1.82 -21.05
N PRO A 21 16.76 -2.49 -21.79
CA PRO A 21 18.01 -2.94 -21.20
C PRO A 21 18.79 -1.78 -20.56
N ILE A 22 19.58 -2.09 -19.54
CA ILE A 22 20.47 -1.10 -18.95
C ILE A 22 21.61 -0.83 -19.95
N GLU A 23 21.73 0.42 -20.35
CA GLU A 23 22.81 0.89 -21.22
C GLU A 23 23.91 1.52 -20.40
N SER A 24 25.15 1.34 -20.86
CA SER A 24 26.30 1.99 -20.25
C SER A 24 26.96 2.91 -21.26
N THR A 25 27.14 4.15 -20.90
CA THR A 25 27.80 5.18 -21.70
C THR A 25 28.96 5.76 -20.92
N TYR A 26 30.07 6.05 -21.59
CA TYR A 26 31.22 6.71 -20.97
C TYR A 26 31.12 8.23 -21.24
N VAL A 27 31.14 9.02 -20.17
CA VAL A 27 31.15 10.48 -20.24
C VAL A 27 32.28 10.99 -19.35
N ASN A 28 33.23 11.73 -19.91
CA ASN A 28 34.37 12.33 -19.18
C ASN A 28 35.11 11.35 -18.25
N ASP A 29 35.54 10.22 -18.77
CA ASP A 29 36.21 9.11 -18.05
C ASP A 29 35.36 8.41 -16.97
N GLY A 30 34.06 8.76 -16.84
CA GLY A 30 33.10 8.07 -15.96
C GLY A 30 32.15 7.19 -16.75
N GLN A 31 31.86 6.00 -16.20
CA GLN A 31 30.80 5.14 -16.72
C GLN A 31 29.44 5.58 -16.13
N ILE A 32 28.51 5.92 -17.01
CA ILE A 32 27.12 6.23 -16.63
C ILE A 32 26.25 5.08 -17.07
N LEU A 33 25.43 4.58 -16.14
CA LEU A 33 24.38 3.60 -16.42
C LEU A 33 23.07 4.32 -16.70
N GLN A 34 22.45 4.02 -17.81
CA GLN A 34 21.17 4.59 -18.23
C GLN A 34 20.12 3.50 -18.26
N PHE A 35 18.98 3.78 -17.65
CA PHE A 35 17.87 2.87 -17.57
C PHE A 35 16.58 3.59 -17.99
N TYR A 36 16.05 3.22 -19.15
CA TYR A 36 14.88 3.83 -19.73
C TYR A 36 13.63 3.01 -19.44
N VAL A 37 12.55 3.72 -19.22
CA VAL A 37 11.24 3.17 -18.93
C VAL A 37 10.22 3.85 -19.85
N ARG A 38 9.39 3.04 -20.50
CA ARG A 38 8.30 3.51 -21.35
C ARG A 38 6.95 3.19 -20.71
N VAL A 39 6.13 4.22 -20.57
CA VAL A 39 4.73 4.10 -20.13
C VAL A 39 3.86 4.63 -21.25
N GLN A 40 3.11 3.76 -21.92
CA GLN A 40 2.38 4.08 -23.15
C GLN A 40 3.34 4.62 -24.23
N ASP A 41 3.15 5.88 -24.66
CA ASP A 41 3.96 6.55 -25.67
C ASP A 41 5.06 7.45 -25.10
N PHE A 42 5.16 7.55 -23.77
CA PHE A 42 6.17 8.36 -23.10
C PHE A 42 7.32 7.48 -22.63
N GLU A 43 8.53 7.82 -23.05
CA GLU A 43 9.76 7.15 -22.64
C GLU A 43 10.73 8.16 -22.02
N ALA A 44 11.27 7.83 -20.87
CA ALA A 44 12.27 8.63 -20.19
C ALA A 44 13.21 7.76 -19.34
N GLU A 45 14.35 8.30 -18.99
CA GLU A 45 15.23 7.73 -18.00
C GLU A 45 14.53 7.67 -16.64
N ILE A 46 14.76 6.61 -15.88
CA ILE A 46 14.02 6.31 -14.64
C ILE A 46 14.03 7.45 -13.63
N GLY A 47 15.12 8.20 -13.54
CA GLY A 47 15.25 9.34 -12.64
C GLY A 47 14.29 10.49 -12.94
N TRP A 48 13.73 10.56 -14.15
CA TRP A 48 12.72 11.56 -14.57
C TRP A 48 11.29 11.09 -14.34
N MET A 49 11.09 9.83 -13.97
CA MET A 49 9.78 9.28 -13.67
C MET A 49 9.31 9.69 -12.27
N GLY A 50 8.01 9.61 -12.04
CA GLY A 50 7.44 9.85 -10.71
C GLY A 50 7.97 8.87 -9.65
N HIS A 51 8.14 9.33 -8.42
CA HIS A 51 8.72 8.56 -7.32
C HIS A 51 8.01 7.20 -7.08
N GLY A 52 6.68 7.14 -7.24
CA GLY A 52 5.95 5.88 -7.09
C GLY A 52 6.39 4.80 -8.08
N LEU A 53 6.66 5.18 -9.34
CA LEU A 53 7.19 4.25 -10.34
C LEU A 53 8.64 3.85 -10.04
N GLN A 54 9.46 4.81 -9.60
CA GLN A 54 10.84 4.52 -9.19
C GLN A 54 10.88 3.50 -8.04
N MET A 55 10.07 3.71 -6.99
CA MET A 55 9.97 2.80 -5.86
C MET A 55 9.45 1.43 -6.26
N TRP A 56 8.43 1.37 -7.14
CA TRP A 56 7.93 0.11 -7.68
C TRP A 56 9.01 -0.67 -8.40
N ILE A 57 9.73 -0.03 -9.32
CA ILE A 57 10.81 -0.66 -10.09
C ILE A 57 11.93 -1.13 -9.17
N GLN A 58 12.32 -0.33 -8.19
CA GLN A 58 13.34 -0.66 -7.19
C GLN A 58 12.94 -1.90 -6.38
N THR A 59 11.70 -1.94 -5.92
CA THR A 59 11.15 -3.09 -5.19
C THR A 59 11.12 -4.34 -6.08
N MET A 60 10.68 -4.23 -7.33
CA MET A 60 10.66 -5.35 -8.28
C MET A 60 12.07 -5.86 -8.60
N TRP A 61 13.05 -4.96 -8.69
CA TRP A 61 14.45 -5.34 -8.86
C TRP A 61 14.96 -6.17 -7.68
N PHE A 62 14.72 -5.70 -6.45
CA PHE A 62 15.07 -6.43 -5.24
C PHE A 62 14.40 -7.83 -5.22
N ILE A 63 13.09 -7.87 -5.44
CA ILE A 63 12.31 -9.11 -5.44
C ILE A 63 12.75 -10.10 -6.51
N SER A 64 13.19 -9.62 -7.67
CA SER A 64 13.65 -10.48 -8.77
C SER A 64 14.94 -11.26 -8.43
N GLN A 65 15.68 -10.81 -7.43
CA GLN A 65 16.91 -11.44 -6.94
C GLN A 65 16.67 -12.41 -5.78
N CYS A 66 15.47 -12.38 -5.18
CA CYS A 66 15.14 -13.24 -4.05
C CYS A 66 14.70 -14.63 -4.52
N HIS A 67 15.20 -15.67 -3.84
CA HIS A 67 14.73 -17.04 -4.04
C HIS A 67 13.35 -17.23 -3.41
N SER A 68 12.55 -18.17 -3.93
CA SER A 68 11.19 -18.43 -3.44
C SER A 68 11.14 -18.90 -1.97
N ASN A 69 12.21 -19.52 -1.48
CA ASN A 69 12.35 -19.93 -0.08
C ASN A 69 12.99 -18.87 0.82
N ALA A 70 13.22 -17.67 0.31
CA ALA A 70 13.73 -16.56 1.11
C ALA A 70 12.69 -16.08 2.12
N ILE A 71 13.17 -15.58 3.24
CA ILE A 71 12.41 -14.74 4.16
C ILE A 71 12.61 -13.30 3.70
N VAL A 72 11.53 -12.66 3.28
CA VAL A 72 11.57 -11.28 2.80
C VAL A 72 11.05 -10.35 3.86
N VAL A 73 11.82 -9.33 4.19
CA VAL A 73 11.44 -8.27 5.14
C VAL A 73 11.41 -6.94 4.39
N LEU A 74 10.28 -6.27 4.45
CA LEU A 74 10.09 -4.92 3.87
C LEU A 74 9.73 -3.95 4.99
N ASP A 75 10.43 -2.84 5.04
CA ASP A 75 10.18 -1.76 6.00
C ASP A 75 9.63 -0.55 5.25
N GLU A 76 8.40 -0.12 5.61
CA GLU A 76 7.65 0.98 4.99
C GLU A 76 7.66 0.95 3.44
N PRO A 77 7.29 -0.17 2.80
CA PRO A 77 7.35 -0.28 1.34
C PRO A 77 6.30 0.57 0.62
N ASP A 78 5.37 1.14 1.36
CA ASP A 78 4.27 1.99 0.87
C ASP A 78 4.70 3.42 0.54
N VAL A 79 5.89 3.86 0.99
CA VAL A 79 6.38 5.22 0.76
C VAL A 79 6.38 5.55 -0.74
N TYR A 80 5.73 6.66 -1.10
CA TYR A 80 5.50 7.13 -2.47
C TYR A 80 4.63 6.24 -3.36
N MET A 81 4.16 5.08 -2.90
CA MET A 81 3.28 4.22 -3.67
C MET A 81 1.81 4.63 -3.54
N HIS A 82 1.11 4.70 -4.67
CA HIS A 82 -0.34 4.85 -4.68
C HIS A 82 -1.02 3.62 -4.05
N ALA A 83 -2.20 3.81 -3.43
CA ALA A 83 -2.98 2.77 -2.76
C ALA A 83 -3.09 1.46 -3.57
N ASP A 84 -3.39 1.55 -4.86
CA ASP A 84 -3.51 0.37 -5.73
C ASP A 84 -2.20 -0.41 -5.89
N LEU A 85 -1.06 0.29 -5.89
CA LEU A 85 0.25 -0.36 -5.94
C LEU A 85 0.60 -1.06 -4.63
N GLN A 86 0.21 -0.47 -3.51
CA GLN A 86 0.42 -1.05 -2.19
C GLN A 86 -0.34 -2.37 -2.04
N ARG A 87 -1.63 -2.40 -2.42
CA ARG A 87 -2.44 -3.63 -2.46
C ARG A 87 -1.86 -4.67 -3.41
N ARG A 88 -1.47 -4.22 -4.60
CA ARG A 88 -0.84 -5.09 -5.61
C ARG A 88 0.46 -5.70 -5.13
N LEU A 89 1.27 -4.95 -4.38
CA LEU A 89 2.51 -5.43 -3.79
C LEU A 89 2.26 -6.64 -2.88
N VAL A 90 1.31 -6.54 -1.95
CA VAL A 90 0.97 -7.63 -1.04
C VAL A 90 0.47 -8.85 -1.80
N ARG A 91 -0.47 -8.67 -2.73
CA ARG A 91 -1.03 -9.76 -3.56
C ARG A 91 0.04 -10.48 -4.39
N LEU A 92 1.04 -9.73 -4.86
CA LEU A 92 2.15 -10.28 -5.64
C LEU A 92 3.11 -11.08 -4.78
N LEU A 93 3.45 -10.59 -3.57
CA LEU A 93 4.51 -11.15 -2.74
C LEU A 93 4.04 -12.29 -1.85
N SER A 94 2.81 -12.23 -1.32
CA SER A 94 2.28 -13.24 -0.41
C SER A 94 2.35 -14.68 -0.96
N PRO A 95 2.00 -14.98 -2.21
CA PRO A 95 2.11 -16.33 -2.74
C PRO A 95 3.52 -16.71 -3.20
N LYS A 96 4.42 -15.74 -3.31
CA LYS A 96 5.75 -15.95 -3.92
C LYS A 96 6.79 -16.46 -2.92
N PHE A 97 6.69 -16.05 -1.66
CA PHE A 97 7.69 -16.33 -0.64
C PHE A 97 7.12 -17.20 0.49
N SER A 98 7.98 -18.02 1.06
CA SER A 98 7.63 -18.87 2.20
C SER A 98 7.33 -18.06 3.46
N GLN A 99 7.98 -16.90 3.60
CA GLN A 99 7.73 -15.95 4.68
C GLN A 99 7.94 -14.52 4.18
N LEU A 100 6.93 -13.67 4.42
CA LEU A 100 6.94 -12.25 4.12
C LEU A 100 6.62 -11.49 5.41
N ILE A 101 7.47 -10.56 5.77
CA ILE A 101 7.29 -9.66 6.92
C ILE A 101 7.28 -8.24 6.37
N ILE A 102 6.20 -7.50 6.65
CA ILE A 102 6.07 -6.10 6.24
C ILE A 102 5.85 -5.26 7.48
N ALA A 103 6.73 -4.29 7.72
CA ALA A 103 6.48 -3.22 8.68
C ALA A 103 5.85 -2.05 7.92
N THR A 104 4.68 -1.61 8.34
CA THR A 104 3.93 -0.55 7.65
C THR A 104 2.90 0.09 8.57
N HIS A 105 2.50 1.31 8.24
CA HIS A 105 1.35 1.99 8.79
C HIS A 105 0.23 2.21 7.74
N SER A 106 0.38 1.63 6.55
CA SER A 106 -0.60 1.74 5.46
C SER A 106 -1.82 0.85 5.70
N LEU A 107 -3.00 1.46 5.65
CA LEU A 107 -4.28 0.75 5.73
C LEU A 107 -4.46 -0.19 4.54
N GLU A 108 -4.03 0.23 3.35
CA GLU A 108 -4.14 -0.53 2.11
C GLU A 108 -3.39 -1.85 2.16
N ILE A 109 -2.22 -1.87 2.80
CA ILE A 109 -1.43 -3.10 3.01
C ILE A 109 -2.11 -3.98 4.07
N ILE A 110 -2.60 -3.37 5.14
CA ILE A 110 -3.21 -4.08 6.27
C ILE A 110 -4.53 -4.73 5.87
N GLU A 111 -5.33 -4.08 5.02
CA GLU A 111 -6.59 -4.63 4.51
C GLU A 111 -6.42 -5.84 3.58
N GLU A 112 -5.24 -6.03 3.01
CA GLU A 112 -4.96 -7.16 2.09
C GLU A 112 -4.62 -8.47 2.82
N VAL A 113 -4.52 -8.46 4.15
CA VAL A 113 -4.16 -9.63 4.94
C VAL A 113 -5.21 -9.93 6.01
N THR A 114 -5.26 -11.19 6.46
CA THR A 114 -6.16 -11.58 7.55
C THR A 114 -5.68 -11.04 8.89
N SER A 115 -6.59 -10.82 9.82
CA SER A 115 -6.28 -10.29 11.17
C SER A 115 -5.22 -11.11 11.92
N GLU A 116 -5.18 -12.41 11.68
CA GLU A 116 -4.19 -13.33 12.27
C GLU A 116 -2.75 -13.04 11.84
N CYS A 117 -2.58 -12.42 10.66
CA CYS A 117 -1.27 -12.02 10.14
C CYS A 117 -0.82 -10.65 10.62
N ILE A 118 -1.67 -9.91 11.35
CA ILE A 118 -1.37 -8.55 11.79
C ILE A 118 -0.86 -8.58 13.23
N ILE A 119 0.31 -7.98 13.44
CA ILE A 119 0.95 -7.87 14.73
C ILE A 119 1.10 -6.39 15.07
N PRO A 120 0.25 -5.82 15.92
CA PRO A 120 0.38 -4.43 16.34
C PRO A 120 1.59 -4.26 17.25
N ILE A 121 2.46 -3.34 16.89
CA ILE A 121 3.65 -2.99 17.69
C ILE A 121 3.32 -1.75 18.53
N ASP A 122 3.37 -1.93 19.85
CA ASP A 122 3.18 -0.86 20.81
C ASP A 122 4.41 -0.83 21.74
N SER A 123 5.18 0.24 21.64
CA SER A 123 6.43 0.40 22.40
C SER A 123 6.23 0.39 23.92
N SER A 124 5.02 0.66 24.41
CA SER A 124 4.66 0.60 25.84
C SER A 124 4.39 -0.82 26.34
N LYS A 125 4.14 -1.77 25.44
CA LYS A 125 3.79 -3.15 25.78
C LYS A 125 4.96 -4.12 25.58
N ARG A 126 5.24 -4.93 26.60
CA ARG A 126 6.30 -5.96 26.51
C ARG A 126 5.88 -7.23 25.77
N LYS A 127 4.59 -7.44 25.52
CA LYS A 127 4.07 -8.65 24.87
C LYS A 127 3.41 -8.27 23.56
N ILE A 128 3.88 -8.87 22.50
CA ILE A 128 3.37 -8.73 21.15
C ILE A 128 2.53 -9.98 20.85
N LYS A 129 1.32 -9.79 20.36
CA LYS A 129 0.42 -10.88 19.93
C LYS A 129 -0.26 -10.48 18.62
N PRO A 130 -0.53 -11.45 17.73
CA PRO A 130 -1.41 -11.22 16.58
C PRO A 130 -2.78 -10.71 17.05
N ILE A 131 -3.43 -9.93 16.18
CA ILE A 131 -4.81 -9.51 16.39
C ILE A 131 -5.68 -10.76 16.24
N GLY A 132 -6.48 -11.06 17.26
CA GLY A 132 -7.48 -12.12 17.20
C GLY A 132 -8.74 -11.66 16.44
N ASP A 133 -9.90 -11.85 17.06
CA ASP A 133 -11.22 -11.46 16.48
C ASP A 133 -11.48 -9.94 16.48
N GLU A 134 -10.53 -9.12 16.97
CA GLU A 134 -10.68 -7.66 16.97
C GLU A 134 -10.49 -7.11 15.53
N ASN A 135 -11.29 -6.12 15.17
CA ASN A 135 -11.16 -5.46 13.87
C ASN A 135 -9.81 -4.69 13.81
N PRO A 136 -8.93 -5.05 12.85
CA PRO A 136 -7.62 -4.42 12.71
C PRO A 136 -7.67 -2.89 12.60
N LEU A 137 -8.68 -2.38 11.88
CA LEU A 137 -8.88 -0.95 11.68
C LEU A 137 -9.21 -0.21 12.98
N GLN A 138 -9.97 -0.83 13.89
CA GLN A 138 -10.28 -0.24 15.20
C GLN A 138 -9.03 -0.13 16.10
N LEU A 139 -8.15 -1.11 16.02
CA LEU A 139 -6.88 -1.08 16.77
C LEU A 139 -5.93 0.00 16.25
N LEU A 140 -5.80 0.11 14.94
CA LEU A 140 -5.00 1.16 14.30
C LEU A 140 -5.54 2.55 14.61
N THR A 141 -6.85 2.72 14.58
CA THR A 141 -7.53 3.97 14.94
C THR A 141 -7.20 4.41 16.37
N LYS A 142 -7.15 3.47 17.30
CA LYS A 142 -6.76 3.75 18.70
C LYS A 142 -5.28 4.11 18.86
N GLN A 143 -4.40 3.56 18.02
CA GLN A 143 -2.94 3.79 18.10
C GLN A 143 -2.50 5.05 17.36
N LEU A 144 -3.11 5.39 16.24
CA LEU A 144 -2.77 6.58 15.45
C LEU A 144 -3.21 7.90 16.09
N GLY A 145 -4.04 7.85 17.15
CA GLY A 145 -4.25 8.94 18.11
C GLY A 145 -4.81 10.26 17.56
N SER A 146 -5.18 10.34 16.30
CA SER A 146 -5.76 11.54 15.68
C SER A 146 -7.27 11.36 15.48
N PRO A 147 -8.11 12.31 15.93
CA PRO A 147 -9.53 12.30 15.61
C PRO A 147 -9.82 12.23 14.11
N PHE A 148 -8.96 12.83 13.30
CA PHE A 148 -9.08 12.84 11.84
C PHE A 148 -8.90 11.43 11.23
N ASN A 149 -7.98 10.63 11.77
CA ASN A 149 -7.80 9.25 11.35
C ASN A 149 -8.94 8.35 11.82
N ILE A 150 -9.60 8.68 12.94
CA ILE A 150 -10.79 7.97 13.43
C ILE A 150 -11.96 8.17 12.47
N ASP A 151 -12.18 9.37 11.98
CA ASP A 151 -13.28 9.67 11.07
C ASP A 151 -13.03 9.05 9.68
N LEU A 152 -11.79 9.07 9.19
CA LEU A 152 -11.40 8.35 7.97
C LEU A 152 -11.60 6.84 8.12
N ALA A 153 -11.13 6.23 9.22
CA ALA A 153 -11.31 4.81 9.45
C ALA A 153 -12.80 4.42 9.55
N ARG A 154 -13.66 5.29 10.12
CA ARG A 154 -15.10 5.08 10.13
C ARG A 154 -15.71 5.06 8.72
N ILE A 155 -15.23 5.91 7.81
CA ILE A 155 -15.67 5.92 6.41
C ILE A 155 -15.32 4.57 5.74
N PHE A 156 -14.14 4.02 5.99
CA PHE A 156 -13.73 2.72 5.43
C PHE A 156 -14.43 1.50 6.06
N ILE A 157 -14.80 1.59 7.33
CA ILE A 157 -15.54 0.51 8.02
C ILE A 157 -17.04 0.51 7.64
N SER A 158 -17.56 1.67 7.23
CA SER A 158 -18.97 1.82 6.91
C SER A 158 -19.26 1.34 5.49
N ASN A 159 -20.13 0.37 5.32
CA ASN A 159 -20.62 -0.06 4.00
C ASN A 159 -21.41 1.03 3.26
N GLN A 160 -21.83 2.07 3.98
CA GLN A 160 -22.55 3.22 3.44
C GLN A 160 -22.10 4.48 4.18
N PHE A 161 -21.89 5.55 3.45
CA PHE A 161 -21.61 6.88 4.01
C PHE A 161 -22.38 7.94 3.23
N ILE A 162 -22.74 9.01 3.92
CA ILE A 162 -23.44 10.16 3.34
C ILE A 162 -22.49 11.35 3.38
N LEU A 163 -22.09 11.84 2.20
CA LEU A 163 -21.40 13.12 2.08
C LEU A 163 -22.42 14.24 2.23
N TRP A 164 -22.16 15.08 3.20
CA TRP A 164 -23.06 16.17 3.56
C TRP A 164 -22.36 17.53 3.34
N ASP A 165 -22.98 18.35 2.50
CA ASP A 165 -22.59 19.76 2.31
C ASP A 165 -23.80 20.64 2.72
N GLY A 166 -23.88 20.98 4.00
CA GLY A 166 -24.98 21.75 4.55
C GLY A 166 -24.74 22.28 5.96
N ASP A 167 -25.64 23.13 6.43
CA ASP A 167 -25.59 23.75 7.76
C ASP A 167 -26.05 22.78 8.88
N ASP A 168 -25.89 23.21 10.14
CA ASP A 168 -26.28 22.42 11.33
C ASP A 168 -27.78 22.09 11.39
N THR A 169 -28.62 22.92 10.80
CA THR A 169 -30.07 22.70 10.75
C THR A 169 -30.42 21.52 9.86
N SER A 170 -29.79 21.47 8.70
CA SER A 170 -29.94 20.41 7.74
C SER A 170 -29.40 19.10 8.27
N ARG A 171 -28.28 19.12 9.03
CA ARG A 171 -27.74 17.94 9.72
C ARG A 171 -28.69 17.34 10.74
N LYS A 172 -29.40 18.19 11.53
CA LYS A 172 -30.41 17.73 12.48
C LYS A 172 -31.60 17.06 11.79
N ILE A 173 -32.04 17.60 10.65
CA ILE A 173 -33.10 17.01 9.83
C ILE A 173 -32.66 15.63 9.32
N LEU A 174 -31.45 15.50 8.78
CA LEU A 174 -30.92 14.21 8.30
C LEU A 174 -30.84 13.18 9.42
N SER A 175 -30.36 13.56 10.60
CA SER A 175 -30.31 12.68 11.78
C SER A 175 -31.69 12.24 12.23
N ALA A 176 -32.68 13.11 12.16
CA ALA A 176 -34.06 12.76 12.47
C ALA A 176 -34.65 11.77 11.47
N PHE A 177 -34.39 11.94 10.17
CA PHE A 177 -34.78 10.97 9.15
C PHE A 177 -34.11 9.62 9.34
N GLN A 178 -32.81 9.61 9.62
CA GLN A 178 -32.03 8.41 9.84
C GLN A 178 -32.56 7.61 11.05
N SER A 179 -32.90 8.29 12.16
CA SER A 179 -33.47 7.65 13.35
C SER A 179 -34.83 7.00 13.11
N VAL A 180 -35.61 7.52 12.16
CA VAL A 180 -36.92 6.98 11.80
C VAL A 180 -36.83 5.82 10.81
N LEU A 181 -35.95 5.94 9.81
CA LEU A 181 -35.80 4.96 8.73
C LEU A 181 -34.94 3.77 9.11
N TYR A 182 -33.93 3.98 9.95
CA TYR A 182 -32.92 2.97 10.34
C TYR A 182 -32.65 3.00 11.85
N PRO A 183 -33.64 2.63 12.68
CA PRO A 183 -33.49 2.74 14.14
C PRO A 183 -32.44 1.81 14.76
N GLN A 184 -31.92 0.85 13.99
CA GLN A 184 -30.91 -0.12 14.46
C GLN A 184 -29.47 0.28 14.15
N ASP A 185 -29.24 1.30 13.31
CA ASP A 185 -27.90 1.71 12.87
C ASP A 185 -27.34 2.91 13.65
N LEU A 186 -28.04 3.35 14.68
CA LEU A 186 -27.59 4.43 15.57
C LEU A 186 -26.61 3.88 16.62
N HIS A 187 -25.35 3.74 16.25
CA HIS A 187 -24.27 3.80 17.25
C HIS A 187 -23.78 5.25 17.38
N PRO A 188 -23.71 5.79 18.60
CA PRO A 188 -23.25 7.14 18.89
C PRO A 188 -21.79 7.35 18.54
#